data_dcdec3b90bbe7b7c03320b5cefb76cea
#
_entry.id   dcdec3b90bbe7b7c03320b5cefb76cea
#
_cell.length_a   1.000
_cell.length_b   1.000
_cell.length_c   1.000
_cell.angle_alpha   90.00
_cell.angle_beta   90.00
_cell.angle_gamma   90.00
#
_symmetry.space_group_name_H-M   'P 1'
#
loop_
_entity.id
_entity.type
_entity.pdbx_description
1 polymer ?
#
loop_
_entity_poly.entity_id
_entity_poly.type
_entity_poly.pdbx_seq_one_letter_code
_entity_poly.pdbx_strand_id
1 'polypeptide(L)'
;MNNELYLFNPFQIKKKNEIELKDIYEQVYKELLDECNSMYEYAHNIEVYSNLNYIIGEIVARLQKDVIELKTKIKIDTAITQTEERKNWNVEENGKAPAISYFEALATRFSQADINRLADKECSLMRFKNAYNSTEEKINAIKKKMEAIKYEEFNQ
;
A
#
# COMPACT_ATOMS: atom_id res chain seq x y z
N MET A 1 -19.95 -10.65 -28.63
CA MET A 1 -19.21 -9.95 -27.59
C MET A 1 -18.05 -10.84 -27.24
N ASN A 2 -16.83 -10.45 -27.63
CA ASN A 2 -15.64 -11.24 -27.34
C ASN A 2 -15.34 -11.10 -25.84
N ASN A 3 -15.69 -12.11 -25.06
CA ASN A 3 -15.14 -12.31 -23.74
C ASN A 3 -13.68 -12.79 -23.92
N GLU A 4 -12.78 -11.88 -24.24
CA GLU A 4 -11.36 -12.14 -23.97
C GLU A 4 -11.23 -12.15 -22.44
N LEU A 5 -11.21 -13.35 -21.86
CA LEU A 5 -10.79 -13.58 -20.49
C LEU A 5 -9.47 -12.83 -20.30
N TYR A 6 -9.48 -11.82 -19.44
CA TYR A 6 -8.27 -11.07 -19.13
C TYR A 6 -7.25 -12.05 -18.50
N LEU A 7 -6.30 -12.50 -19.32
CA LEU A 7 -5.22 -13.35 -18.82
C LEU A 7 -4.33 -12.53 -17.89
N PHE A 8 -4.57 -12.67 -16.60
CA PHE A 8 -3.78 -12.02 -15.57
C PHE A 8 -2.31 -12.39 -15.70
N ASN A 9 -1.46 -11.40 -15.99
CA ASN A 9 -0.01 -11.59 -16.10
C ASN A 9 0.75 -10.80 -15.03
N PRO A 10 1.25 -11.48 -13.98
CA PRO A 10 1.97 -10.85 -12.89
C PRO A 10 3.18 -10.00 -13.32
N PHE A 11 3.87 -10.39 -14.39
CA PHE A 11 5.04 -9.65 -14.89
C PHE A 11 4.66 -8.31 -15.52
N GLN A 12 3.46 -8.21 -16.07
CA GLN A 12 2.97 -6.95 -16.63
C GLN A 12 2.52 -5.98 -15.55
N ILE A 13 1.97 -6.48 -14.44
CA ILE A 13 1.49 -5.68 -13.30
C ILE A 13 2.60 -4.77 -12.75
N LYS A 14 3.82 -5.28 -12.60
CA LYS A 14 4.97 -4.51 -12.08
C LYS A 14 5.34 -3.28 -12.93
N LYS A 15 4.96 -3.26 -14.19
CA LYS A 15 5.26 -2.16 -15.14
C LYS A 15 4.16 -1.10 -15.21
N LYS A 16 2.99 -1.37 -14.61
CA LYS A 16 1.82 -0.50 -14.67
C LYS A 16 1.90 0.64 -13.67
N ASN A 17 1.37 1.81 -14.03
CA ASN A 17 1.21 2.93 -13.10
C ASN A 17 -0.01 2.73 -12.17
N GLU A 18 -0.21 3.65 -11.21
CA GLU A 18 -1.29 3.53 -10.21
C GLU A 18 -2.69 3.53 -10.83
N ILE A 19 -2.92 4.31 -11.88
CA ILE A 19 -4.22 4.39 -12.59
C ILE A 19 -4.50 3.07 -13.29
N GLU A 20 -3.52 2.58 -14.05
CA GLU A 20 -3.63 1.29 -14.72
C GLU A 20 -3.85 0.12 -13.75
N LEU A 21 -3.21 0.15 -12.57
CA LEU A 21 -3.43 -0.87 -11.55
C LEU A 21 -4.84 -0.84 -10.98
N LYS A 22 -5.42 0.36 -10.82
CA LYS A 22 -6.81 0.51 -10.39
C LYS A 22 -7.77 -0.04 -11.43
N ASP A 23 -7.56 0.29 -12.71
CA ASP A 23 -8.40 -0.18 -13.80
C ASP A 23 -8.36 -1.72 -13.91
N ILE A 24 -7.17 -2.31 -13.80
CA ILE A 24 -7.01 -3.77 -13.78
C ILE A 24 -7.70 -4.38 -12.56
N TYR A 25 -7.55 -3.79 -11.39
CA TYR A 25 -8.24 -4.25 -10.18
C TYR A 25 -9.75 -4.28 -10.37
N GLU A 26 -10.33 -3.20 -10.92
CA GLU A 26 -11.76 -3.11 -11.18
C GLU A 26 -12.24 -4.14 -12.23
N GLN A 27 -11.41 -4.45 -13.23
CA GLN A 27 -11.71 -5.49 -14.23
C GLN A 27 -11.71 -6.87 -13.58
N VAL A 28 -10.65 -7.21 -12.85
CA VAL A 28 -10.51 -8.51 -12.16
C VAL A 28 -11.61 -8.69 -11.11
N TYR A 29 -11.96 -7.63 -10.38
CA TYR A 29 -13.02 -7.68 -9.38
C TYR A 29 -14.39 -8.06 -9.96
N LYS A 30 -14.69 -7.64 -11.20
CA LYS A 30 -15.94 -7.98 -11.90
C LYS A 30 -16.05 -9.45 -12.28
N GLU A 31 -14.94 -10.20 -12.24
CA GLU A 31 -14.94 -11.65 -12.51
C GLU A 31 -15.39 -12.47 -11.29
N LEU A 32 -15.54 -11.84 -10.10
CA LEU A 32 -16.07 -12.52 -8.91
C LEU A 32 -17.52 -12.94 -9.12
N LEU A 33 -17.80 -14.17 -8.76
CA LEU A 33 -19.14 -14.72 -8.71
C LEU A 33 -19.77 -14.41 -7.35
N ASP A 34 -20.95 -13.79 -7.36
CA ASP A 34 -21.68 -13.44 -6.13
C ASP A 34 -22.14 -14.70 -5.36
N GLU A 35 -22.57 -15.71 -6.10
CA GLU A 35 -22.99 -17.01 -5.55
C GLU A 35 -22.17 -18.12 -6.21
N CYS A 36 -21.71 -19.06 -5.39
CA CYS A 36 -21.00 -20.25 -5.83
C CYS A 36 -21.79 -21.49 -5.40
N ASN A 37 -22.14 -22.33 -6.38
CA ASN A 37 -22.92 -23.55 -6.20
C ASN A 37 -22.12 -24.83 -6.55
N SER A 38 -20.90 -24.66 -7.04
CA SER A 38 -20.02 -25.75 -7.42
C SER A 38 -18.59 -25.54 -6.94
N MET A 39 -17.84 -26.63 -6.81
CA MET A 39 -16.43 -26.61 -6.47
C MET A 39 -15.60 -25.82 -7.49
N TYR A 40 -16.00 -25.83 -8.76
CA TYR A 40 -15.36 -25.07 -9.83
C TYR A 40 -15.53 -23.56 -9.62
N GLU A 41 -16.74 -23.10 -9.26
CA GLU A 41 -17.03 -21.68 -9.01
C GLU A 41 -16.30 -21.17 -7.76
N TYR A 42 -16.18 -21.98 -6.71
CA TYR A 42 -15.34 -21.64 -5.56
C TYR A 42 -13.86 -21.52 -5.95
N ALA A 43 -13.36 -22.46 -6.77
CA ALA A 43 -11.97 -22.42 -7.23
C ALA A 43 -11.72 -21.18 -8.10
N HIS A 44 -12.66 -20.80 -8.98
CA HIS A 44 -12.61 -19.57 -9.76
C HIS A 44 -12.51 -18.34 -8.85
N ASN A 45 -13.38 -18.21 -7.84
CA ASN A 45 -13.32 -17.08 -6.93
C ASN A 45 -12.01 -17.02 -6.13
N ILE A 46 -11.41 -18.16 -5.76
CA ILE A 46 -10.06 -18.18 -5.16
C ILE A 46 -9.03 -17.61 -6.13
N GLU A 47 -9.07 -17.99 -7.39
CA GLU A 47 -8.16 -17.47 -8.41
C GLU A 47 -8.30 -15.96 -8.57
N VAL A 48 -9.55 -15.46 -8.71
CA VAL A 48 -9.84 -14.04 -8.81
C VAL A 48 -9.32 -13.27 -7.57
N TYR A 49 -9.61 -13.74 -6.36
CA TYR A 49 -9.08 -13.12 -5.14
C TYR A 49 -7.56 -13.17 -5.06
N SER A 50 -6.92 -14.23 -5.56
CA SER A 50 -5.46 -14.32 -5.60
C SER A 50 -4.86 -13.28 -6.54
N ASN A 51 -5.49 -13.04 -7.69
CA ASN A 51 -5.10 -12.01 -8.64
C ASN A 51 -5.28 -10.60 -8.05
N LEU A 52 -6.41 -10.33 -7.39
CA LEU A 52 -6.64 -9.08 -6.67
C LEU A 52 -5.59 -8.86 -5.58
N ASN A 53 -5.28 -9.91 -4.82
CA ASN A 53 -4.28 -9.84 -3.76
C ASN A 53 -2.88 -9.50 -4.30
N TYR A 54 -2.52 -10.05 -5.46
CA TYR A 54 -1.26 -9.71 -6.13
C TYR A 54 -1.20 -8.22 -6.51
N ILE A 55 -2.28 -7.67 -7.07
CA ILE A 55 -2.36 -6.25 -7.44
C ILE A 55 -2.22 -5.36 -6.19
N ILE A 56 -2.95 -5.69 -5.12
CA ILE A 56 -2.87 -4.97 -3.85
C ILE A 56 -1.45 -5.05 -3.28
N GLY A 57 -0.82 -6.22 -3.32
CA GLY A 57 0.55 -6.44 -2.88
C GLY A 57 1.56 -5.56 -3.61
N GLU A 58 1.41 -5.37 -4.92
CA GLU A 58 2.24 -4.46 -5.70
C GLU A 58 2.06 -2.99 -5.28
N ILE A 59 0.81 -2.57 -5.01
CA ILE A 59 0.53 -1.21 -4.50
C ILE A 59 1.16 -1.03 -3.11
N VAL A 60 1.03 -2.02 -2.22
CA VAL A 60 1.64 -2.00 -0.88
C VAL A 60 3.16 -1.86 -0.97
N ALA A 61 3.81 -2.61 -1.86
CA ALA A 61 5.26 -2.55 -2.05
C ALA A 61 5.73 -1.15 -2.49
N ARG A 62 5.00 -0.51 -3.42
CA ARG A 62 5.29 0.85 -3.87
C ARG A 62 5.10 1.88 -2.77
N LEU A 63 3.99 1.82 -2.07
CA LEU A 63 3.73 2.72 -0.94
C LEU A 63 4.76 2.56 0.18
N GLN A 64 5.22 1.34 0.46
CA GLN A 64 6.30 1.12 1.42
C GLN A 64 7.60 1.79 0.99
N LYS A 65 7.96 1.69 -0.30
CA LYS A 65 9.11 2.37 -0.86
C LYS A 65 8.99 3.88 -0.71
N ASP A 66 7.85 4.46 -1.11
CA ASP A 66 7.59 5.90 -1.00
C ASP A 66 7.71 6.40 0.45
N VAL A 67 7.17 5.64 1.42
CA VAL A 67 7.25 5.96 2.85
C VAL A 67 8.69 5.96 3.34
N ILE A 68 9.50 4.97 2.94
CA ILE A 68 10.92 4.89 3.32
C ILE A 68 11.70 6.06 2.73
N GLU A 69 11.49 6.36 1.45
CA GLU A 69 12.16 7.48 0.76
C GLU A 69 11.81 8.83 1.40
N LEU A 70 10.53 9.08 1.69
CA LEU A 70 10.09 10.30 2.36
C LEU A 70 10.65 10.42 3.78
N LYS A 71 10.65 9.35 4.59
CA LYS A 71 11.27 9.36 5.91
C LYS A 71 12.74 9.70 5.85
N THR A 72 13.44 9.10 4.90
CA THR A 72 14.87 9.36 4.71
C THR A 72 15.13 10.80 4.29
N LYS A 73 14.35 11.30 3.33
CA LYS A 73 14.41 12.70 2.88
C LYS A 73 14.18 13.67 4.03
N ILE A 74 13.09 13.53 4.77
CA ILE A 74 12.76 14.40 5.92
C ILE A 74 13.90 14.41 6.93
N LYS A 75 14.47 13.24 7.26
CA LYS A 75 15.59 13.13 8.20
C LYS A 75 16.81 13.89 7.72
N ILE A 76 17.17 13.77 6.43
CA ILE A 76 18.32 14.45 5.84
C ILE A 76 18.08 15.95 5.78
N ASP A 77 16.94 16.40 5.25
CA ASP A 77 16.59 17.80 5.08
C ASP A 77 16.54 18.52 6.44
N THR A 78 15.94 17.86 7.45
CA THR A 78 15.90 18.38 8.82
C THR A 78 17.32 18.57 9.39
N ALA A 79 18.22 17.59 9.21
CA ALA A 79 19.58 17.68 9.71
C ALA A 79 20.39 18.76 8.98
N ILE A 80 20.23 18.91 7.68
CA ILE A 80 20.88 19.96 6.87
C ILE A 80 20.40 21.33 7.33
N THR A 81 19.08 21.55 7.36
CA THR A 81 18.47 22.83 7.74
C THR A 81 18.87 23.23 9.17
N GLN A 82 18.83 22.30 10.12
CA GLN A 82 19.29 22.55 11.50
C GLN A 82 20.74 23.03 11.53
N THR A 83 21.62 22.40 10.73
CA THR A 83 23.04 22.72 10.71
C THR A 83 23.28 24.08 10.06
N GLU A 84 22.61 24.36 8.94
CA GLU A 84 22.72 25.62 8.20
C GLU A 84 22.21 26.81 9.03
N GLU A 85 21.01 26.68 9.61
CA GLU A 85 20.40 27.73 10.43
C GLU A 85 21.27 28.06 11.65
N ARG A 86 21.86 27.04 12.29
CA ARG A 86 22.77 27.22 13.39
C ARG A 86 24.08 27.91 12.97
N LYS A 87 24.61 27.53 11.79
CA LYS A 87 25.86 28.12 11.25
C LYS A 87 25.67 29.58 10.82
N ASN A 88 24.49 29.88 10.28
CA ASN A 88 24.14 31.21 9.77
C ASN A 88 23.61 32.14 10.87
N TRP A 89 23.51 31.69 12.12
CA TRP A 89 23.07 32.54 13.22
C TRP A 89 24.06 33.68 13.49
N ASN A 90 23.63 34.92 13.23
CA ASN A 90 24.45 36.10 13.48
C ASN A 90 24.31 36.56 14.95
N VAL A 91 25.33 36.34 15.76
CA VAL A 91 25.35 36.68 17.17
C VAL A 91 25.35 38.20 17.39
N GLU A 92 25.91 38.99 16.48
CA GLU A 92 25.96 40.45 16.61
C GLU A 92 24.58 41.08 16.42
N GLU A 93 23.78 40.53 15.51
CA GLU A 93 22.42 41.04 15.23
C GLU A 93 21.36 40.38 16.12
N ASN A 94 21.48 39.10 16.39
CA ASN A 94 20.42 38.30 17.01
C ASN A 94 20.73 37.88 18.46
N GLY A 95 21.92 38.27 18.98
CA GLY A 95 22.33 37.88 20.33
C GLY A 95 22.79 36.43 20.45
N LYS A 96 22.93 35.95 21.68
CA LYS A 96 23.40 34.59 21.96
C LYS A 96 22.56 33.53 21.22
N ALA A 97 23.25 32.57 20.56
CA ALA A 97 22.58 31.49 19.85
C ALA A 97 21.60 30.71 20.75
N PRO A 98 20.39 30.42 20.28
CA PRO A 98 19.41 29.62 20.99
C PRO A 98 19.88 28.20 21.29
N ALA A 99 19.13 27.49 22.11
CA ALA A 99 19.34 26.07 22.34
C ALA A 99 19.15 25.27 21.04
N ILE A 100 19.78 24.10 20.95
CA ILE A 100 19.71 23.20 19.80
C ILE A 100 18.26 22.89 19.42
N SER A 101 17.39 22.70 20.44
CA SER A 101 15.97 22.43 20.25
C SER A 101 15.21 23.50 19.44
N TYR A 102 15.66 24.75 19.47
CA TYR A 102 15.09 25.81 18.63
C TYR A 102 15.35 25.54 17.14
N PHE A 103 16.57 25.17 16.79
CA PHE A 103 16.94 24.88 15.40
C PHE A 103 16.29 23.58 14.92
N GLU A 104 16.07 22.61 15.79
CA GLU A 104 15.31 21.39 15.50
C GLU A 104 13.84 21.72 15.19
N ALA A 105 13.21 22.56 16.01
CA ALA A 105 11.82 22.99 15.79
C ALA A 105 11.68 23.78 14.48
N LEU A 106 12.65 24.65 14.19
CA LEU A 106 12.69 25.43 12.94
C LEU A 106 12.81 24.52 11.72
N ALA A 107 13.76 23.58 11.75
CA ALA A 107 13.98 22.62 10.67
C ALA A 107 12.74 21.72 10.44
N THR A 108 12.09 21.27 11.52
CA THR A 108 10.83 20.50 11.45
C THR A 108 9.74 21.33 10.77
N ARG A 109 9.64 22.63 11.07
CA ARG A 109 8.67 23.52 10.43
C ARG A 109 8.91 23.66 8.93
N PHE A 110 10.15 23.74 8.47
CA PHE A 110 10.48 23.74 7.04
C PHE A 110 10.13 22.44 6.35
N SER A 111 10.21 21.30 7.04
CA SER A 111 9.86 19.99 6.52
C SER A 111 8.36 19.65 6.64
N GLN A 112 7.49 20.57 7.14
CA GLN A 112 6.09 20.28 7.48
C GLN A 112 5.28 19.72 6.29
N ALA A 113 5.51 20.22 5.08
CA ALA A 113 4.80 19.73 3.89
C ALA A 113 5.14 18.25 3.59
N ASP A 114 6.41 17.86 3.70
CA ASP A 114 6.83 16.48 3.51
C ASP A 114 6.37 15.57 4.66
N ILE A 115 6.30 16.10 5.89
CA ILE A 115 5.73 15.38 7.06
C ILE A 115 4.24 15.08 6.84
N ASN A 116 3.47 16.05 6.37
CA ASN A 116 2.06 15.85 6.04
C ASN A 116 1.89 14.81 4.93
N ARG A 117 2.68 14.92 3.87
CA ARG A 117 2.68 13.95 2.77
C ARG A 117 3.06 12.55 3.23
N LEU A 118 4.00 12.43 4.18
CA LEU A 118 4.36 11.14 4.78
C LEU A 118 3.17 10.54 5.53
N ALA A 119 2.46 11.32 6.34
CA ALA A 119 1.27 10.87 7.07
C ALA A 119 0.19 10.34 6.12
N ASP A 120 -0.07 11.03 5.00
CA ASP A 120 -1.03 10.58 3.98
C ASP A 120 -0.61 9.26 3.33
N LYS A 121 0.70 9.11 3.03
CA LYS A 121 1.24 7.86 2.46
C LYS A 121 1.19 6.70 3.47
N GLU A 122 1.46 6.95 4.75
CA GLU A 122 1.34 5.94 5.81
C GLU A 122 -0.12 5.49 6.01
N CYS A 123 -1.07 6.43 6.01
CA CYS A 123 -2.49 6.11 6.02
C CYS A 123 -2.91 5.24 4.83
N SER A 124 -2.47 5.59 3.64
CA SER A 124 -2.75 4.82 2.42
C SER A 124 -2.15 3.42 2.50
N LEU A 125 -0.90 3.31 2.94
CA LEU A 125 -0.22 2.03 3.15
C LEU A 125 -0.97 1.13 4.12
N MET A 126 -1.47 1.68 5.24
CA MET A 126 -2.24 0.92 6.22
C MET A 126 -3.55 0.40 5.62
N ARG A 127 -4.27 1.22 4.85
CA ARG A 127 -5.52 0.83 4.17
C ARG A 127 -5.29 -0.33 3.20
N PHE A 128 -4.25 -0.25 2.37
CA PHE A 128 -3.93 -1.30 1.41
C PHE A 128 -3.42 -2.59 2.08
N LYS A 129 -2.68 -2.50 3.18
CA LYS A 129 -2.32 -3.68 3.99
C LYS A 129 -3.55 -4.38 4.57
N ASN A 130 -4.53 -3.61 5.08
CA ASN A 130 -5.77 -4.18 5.58
C ASN A 130 -6.58 -4.84 4.45
N ALA A 131 -6.62 -4.24 3.26
CA ALA A 131 -7.28 -4.83 2.10
C ALA A 131 -6.59 -6.13 1.67
N TYR A 132 -5.25 -6.18 1.68
CA TYR A 132 -4.47 -7.39 1.42
C TYR A 132 -4.85 -8.52 2.38
N ASN A 133 -4.81 -8.28 3.67
CA ASN A 133 -5.16 -9.26 4.70
C ASN A 133 -6.63 -9.72 4.56
N SER A 134 -7.55 -8.80 4.31
CA SER A 134 -8.97 -9.13 4.10
C SER A 134 -9.18 -10.06 2.89
N THR A 135 -8.40 -9.87 1.83
CA THR A 135 -8.46 -10.74 0.65
C THR A 135 -7.91 -12.13 0.97
N GLU A 136 -6.83 -12.25 1.75
CA GLU A 136 -6.31 -13.54 2.23
C GLU A 136 -7.32 -14.28 3.12
N GLU A 137 -8.00 -13.57 4.01
CA GLU A 137 -9.05 -14.13 4.86
C GLU A 137 -10.22 -14.67 4.03
N LYS A 138 -10.63 -13.98 2.96
CA LYS A 138 -11.66 -14.46 2.03
C LYS A 138 -11.24 -15.74 1.31
N ILE A 139 -10.00 -15.79 0.80
CA ILE A 139 -9.45 -17.00 0.18
C ILE A 139 -9.49 -18.17 1.16
N ASN A 140 -9.05 -17.95 2.40
CA ASN A 140 -9.03 -18.99 3.42
C ASN A 140 -10.45 -19.44 3.82
N ALA A 141 -11.41 -18.53 3.90
CA ALA A 141 -12.81 -18.85 4.17
C ALA A 141 -13.42 -19.72 3.06
N ILE A 142 -13.15 -19.39 1.78
CA ILE A 142 -13.61 -20.20 0.65
C ILE A 142 -12.99 -21.61 0.69
N LYS A 143 -11.68 -21.72 0.95
CA LYS A 143 -11.00 -23.02 1.08
C LYS A 143 -11.63 -23.90 2.15
N LYS A 144 -11.91 -23.33 3.34
CA LYS A 144 -12.60 -24.06 4.42
C LYS A 144 -14.01 -24.52 4.01
N LYS A 145 -14.75 -23.68 3.28
CA LYS A 145 -16.07 -24.04 2.77
C LYS A 145 -15.99 -25.19 1.76
N MET A 146 -15.00 -25.17 0.86
CA MET A 146 -14.76 -26.27 -0.08
C MET A 146 -14.42 -27.59 0.64
N GLU A 147 -13.61 -27.53 1.70
CA GLU A 147 -13.27 -28.69 2.52
C GLU A 147 -14.51 -29.27 3.22
N ALA A 148 -15.37 -28.42 3.76
CA ALA A 148 -16.63 -28.86 4.39
C ALA A 148 -17.55 -29.58 3.38
N ILE A 149 -17.73 -29.02 2.17
CA ILE A 149 -18.52 -29.63 1.11
C ILE A 149 -17.97 -31.02 0.74
N LYS A 150 -16.66 -31.15 0.55
CA LYS A 150 -16.03 -32.45 0.27
C LYS A 150 -16.28 -33.47 1.37
N TYR A 151 -16.21 -33.03 2.63
CA TYR A 151 -16.45 -33.90 3.76
C TYR A 151 -17.91 -34.40 3.80
N GLU A 152 -18.87 -33.56 3.48
CA GLU A 152 -20.28 -33.91 3.41
C GLU A 152 -20.56 -34.91 2.27
N GLU A 153 -19.94 -34.71 1.09
CA GLU A 153 -20.08 -35.63 -0.05
C GLU A 153 -19.46 -37.01 0.22
N PHE A 154 -18.42 -37.10 1.05
CA PHE A 154 -17.74 -38.36 1.39
C PHE A 154 -18.51 -39.18 2.43
N ASN A 155 -19.38 -38.56 3.20
CA ASN A 155 -20.16 -39.23 4.27
C ASN A 155 -21.63 -39.53 3.89
N GLN A 156 -22.01 -39.29 2.64
CA GLN A 156 -23.29 -39.73 2.04
C GLN A 156 -23.08 -40.98 1.21
#